data_892096910370727c4327708ff2eb50f4
#
_entry.id   892096910370727c4327708ff2eb50f4
#
_cell.length_a   1.000
_cell.length_b   1.000
_cell.length_c   1.000
_cell.angle_alpha   90.00
_cell.angle_beta   90.00
_cell.angle_gamma   90.00
#
_symmetry.space_group_name_H-M   'P 1'
#
loop_
_entity.id
_entity.type
_entity.pdbx_description
1 polymer ?
#
loop_
_entity_poly.entity_id
_entity_poly.type
_entity_poly.pdbx_seq_one_letter_code
_entity_poly.pdbx_strand_id
1 'polypeptide(L)'
;MDKKNESFKPYISADKVLPEFTVTSILMGIILAVVFGAANAYLGLKVGMTVSASIPAAVISLGVIRVIMKKNSILESNMVQTIGSAGESLAAGAIFTMPALFLWAEEGKIDFPSILTIFLIALFGGVLGVCFMVPLRQALIVEEHGTLPFPEGTACAEVLLAGETGGHKSKQVFSGLGISAVYKFIADGLHLFPGEIAWTIPAYKGSGFGMDVLPALVGVGYICGAKVASYLLSLIHISEPTRLQLI
;
A
#
# COMPACT_ATOMS: atom_id res chain seq x y z
N MET A 1 12.78 -28.73 8.11
CA MET A 1 12.92 -29.03 6.67
C MET A 1 13.45 -27.78 6.02
N ASP A 2 14.71 -27.84 5.61
CA ASP A 2 15.47 -26.69 5.13
C ASP A 2 15.00 -26.20 3.77
N LYS A 3 14.25 -25.09 3.75
CA LYS A 3 13.97 -24.33 2.53
C LYS A 3 15.12 -23.37 2.12
N LYS A 4 16.28 -23.54 2.73
CA LYS A 4 17.41 -22.59 2.63
C LYS A 4 18.25 -22.70 1.34
N ASN A 5 17.88 -23.56 0.38
CA ASN A 5 18.71 -23.84 -0.80
C ASN A 5 17.96 -23.77 -2.15
N GLU A 6 16.77 -23.18 -2.24
CA GLU A 6 16.26 -22.83 -3.56
C GLU A 6 16.85 -21.48 -3.97
N SER A 7 17.80 -21.52 -4.89
CA SER A 7 18.36 -20.30 -5.51
C SER A 7 17.22 -19.48 -6.08
N PHE A 8 17.12 -18.19 -5.70
CA PHE A 8 16.15 -17.26 -6.25
C PHE A 8 16.14 -17.32 -7.78
N LYS A 9 15.01 -17.70 -8.36
CA LYS A 9 14.82 -17.75 -9.80
C LYS A 9 13.80 -16.68 -10.22
N PRO A 10 14.23 -15.62 -10.92
CA PRO A 10 13.31 -14.59 -11.36
C PRO A 10 12.31 -15.16 -12.37
N TYR A 11 11.07 -14.64 -12.34
CA TYR A 11 10.01 -15.04 -13.27
C TYR A 11 10.39 -14.76 -14.75
N ILE A 12 11.02 -13.63 -14.99
CA ILE A 12 11.58 -13.27 -16.29
C ILE A 12 13.08 -13.44 -16.22
N SER A 13 13.63 -14.30 -17.08
CA SER A 13 15.06 -14.52 -17.19
C SER A 13 15.76 -13.23 -17.64
N ALA A 14 16.98 -12.98 -17.12
CA ALA A 14 17.79 -11.82 -17.47
C ALA A 14 18.14 -11.71 -18.96
N ASP A 15 18.09 -12.83 -19.69
CA ASP A 15 18.38 -12.89 -21.12
C ASP A 15 17.23 -12.37 -22.01
N LYS A 16 16.03 -12.20 -21.42
CA LYS A 16 14.86 -11.69 -22.15
C LYS A 16 14.79 -10.18 -22.05
N VAL A 17 14.93 -9.51 -23.18
CA VAL A 17 14.71 -8.06 -23.29
C VAL A 17 13.24 -7.82 -23.60
N LEU A 18 12.49 -7.34 -22.61
CA LEU A 18 11.08 -6.95 -22.74
C LEU A 18 10.94 -5.45 -22.50
N PRO A 19 9.95 -4.78 -23.10
CA PRO A 19 9.68 -3.38 -22.84
C PRO A 19 9.23 -3.19 -21.39
N GLU A 20 9.93 -2.36 -20.66
CA GLU A 20 9.66 -2.03 -19.27
C GLU A 20 9.45 -0.52 -19.09
N PHE A 21 10.48 0.26 -19.45
CA PHE A 21 10.46 1.71 -19.43
C PHE A 21 9.92 2.27 -20.74
N THR A 22 8.62 2.37 -20.86
CA THR A 22 7.96 3.01 -21.99
C THR A 22 7.38 4.37 -21.56
N VAL A 23 7.27 5.30 -22.50
CA VAL A 23 6.62 6.60 -22.23
C VAL A 23 5.21 6.39 -21.67
N THR A 24 4.51 5.39 -22.16
CA THR A 24 3.16 5.04 -21.71
C THR A 24 3.15 4.57 -20.25
N SER A 25 4.07 3.66 -19.87
CA SER A 25 4.13 3.15 -18.49
C SER A 25 4.50 4.26 -17.50
N ILE A 26 5.42 5.13 -17.88
CA ILE A 26 5.84 6.26 -17.05
C ILE A 26 4.70 7.27 -16.88
N LEU A 27 4.08 7.73 -17.95
CA LEU A 27 2.99 8.72 -17.89
C LEU A 27 1.79 8.18 -17.11
N MET A 28 1.40 6.95 -17.36
CA MET A 28 0.29 6.31 -16.65
C MET A 28 0.62 6.12 -15.17
N GLY A 29 1.85 5.71 -14.85
CA GLY A 29 2.32 5.60 -13.48
C GLY A 29 2.30 6.94 -12.75
N ILE A 30 2.75 8.03 -13.38
CA ILE A 30 2.71 9.39 -12.80
C ILE A 30 1.25 9.82 -12.56
N ILE A 31 0.35 9.60 -13.51
CA ILE A 31 -1.07 9.93 -13.32
C ILE A 31 -1.64 9.19 -12.11
N LEU A 32 -1.39 7.89 -12.00
CA LEU A 32 -1.86 7.11 -10.86
C LEU A 32 -1.18 7.53 -9.56
N ALA A 33 0.11 7.88 -9.57
CA ALA A 33 0.81 8.40 -8.40
C ALA A 33 0.17 9.68 -7.86
N VAL A 34 -0.20 10.61 -8.75
CA VAL A 34 -0.89 11.85 -8.36
C VAL A 34 -2.29 11.56 -7.83
N VAL A 35 -3.06 10.72 -8.51
CA VAL A 35 -4.44 10.38 -8.10
C VAL A 35 -4.45 9.66 -6.75
N PHE A 36 -3.64 8.62 -6.58
CA PHE A 36 -3.60 7.86 -5.33
C PHE A 36 -2.92 8.63 -4.21
N GLY A 37 -1.91 9.43 -4.52
CA GLY A 37 -1.29 10.33 -3.55
C GLY A 37 -2.28 11.35 -3.01
N ALA A 38 -3.05 12.01 -3.87
CA ALA A 38 -4.09 12.95 -3.48
C ALA A 38 -5.22 12.27 -2.69
N ALA A 39 -5.66 11.08 -3.13
CA ALA A 39 -6.69 10.31 -2.43
C ALA A 39 -6.23 9.91 -1.03
N ASN A 40 -5.00 9.43 -0.88
CA ASN A 40 -4.42 9.07 0.41
C ASN A 40 -4.19 10.30 1.30
N ALA A 41 -3.74 11.42 0.73
CA ALA A 41 -3.62 12.66 1.50
C ALA A 41 -4.97 13.08 2.08
N TYR A 42 -6.03 13.05 1.28
CA TYR A 42 -7.38 13.37 1.74
C TYR A 42 -7.87 12.41 2.83
N LEU A 43 -7.74 11.09 2.59
CA LEU A 43 -8.18 10.07 3.54
C LEU A 43 -7.38 10.13 4.84
N GLY A 44 -6.06 10.24 4.77
CA GLY A 44 -5.20 10.29 5.92
C GLY A 44 -5.48 11.49 6.83
N LEU A 45 -5.70 12.66 6.24
CA LEU A 45 -6.05 13.86 7.01
C LEU A 45 -7.49 13.81 7.58
N LYS A 46 -8.41 13.15 6.89
CA LYS A 46 -9.81 13.07 7.34
C LYS A 46 -10.07 11.96 8.34
N VAL A 47 -9.47 10.80 8.14
CA VAL A 47 -9.78 9.55 8.89
C VAL A 47 -8.59 9.07 9.71
N GLY A 48 -7.40 9.62 9.49
CA GLY A 48 -6.16 9.17 10.17
C GLY A 48 -5.60 7.85 9.64
N MET A 49 -6.08 7.38 8.49
CA MET A 49 -5.65 6.11 7.88
C MET A 49 -5.22 6.31 6.43
N THR A 50 -4.30 5.47 5.98
CA THR A 50 -3.87 5.40 4.58
C THR A 50 -4.20 4.02 4.02
N VAL A 51 -4.53 3.96 2.74
CA VAL A 51 -4.86 2.71 2.04
C VAL A 51 -3.82 2.44 0.98
N SER A 52 -3.30 1.21 0.95
CA SER A 52 -2.38 0.81 -0.11
C SER A 52 -3.05 0.82 -1.49
N ALA A 53 -2.42 1.52 -2.42
CA ALA A 53 -2.86 1.62 -3.80
C ALA A 53 -2.15 0.64 -4.74
N SER A 54 -1.23 -0.19 -4.24
CA SER A 54 -0.41 -1.10 -5.05
C SER A 54 -1.26 -2.08 -5.86
N ILE A 55 -2.22 -2.74 -5.21
CA ILE A 55 -3.11 -3.70 -5.89
C ILE A 55 -4.09 -3.00 -6.86
N PRO A 56 -4.80 -1.93 -6.47
CA PRO A 56 -5.59 -1.14 -7.40
C PRO A 56 -4.80 -0.64 -8.61
N ALA A 57 -3.58 -0.15 -8.40
CA ALA A 57 -2.71 0.30 -9.48
C ALA A 57 -2.34 -0.85 -10.44
N ALA A 58 -2.04 -2.05 -9.91
CA ALA A 58 -1.78 -3.24 -10.71
C ALA A 58 -3.00 -3.61 -11.57
N VAL A 59 -4.20 -3.62 -11.00
CA VAL A 59 -5.43 -3.96 -11.73
C VAL A 59 -5.76 -2.93 -12.80
N ILE A 60 -5.64 -1.63 -12.49
CA ILE A 60 -5.87 -0.56 -13.47
C ILE A 60 -4.84 -0.63 -14.59
N SER A 61 -3.57 -0.85 -14.27
CA SER A 61 -2.51 -0.97 -15.27
C SER A 61 -2.78 -2.12 -16.24
N LEU A 62 -3.17 -3.29 -15.73
CA LEU A 62 -3.57 -4.43 -16.55
C LEU A 62 -4.78 -4.11 -17.43
N GLY A 63 -5.80 -3.47 -16.87
CA GLY A 63 -6.99 -3.08 -17.60
C GLY A 63 -6.65 -2.14 -18.76
N VAL A 64 -5.85 -1.10 -18.53
CA VAL A 64 -5.47 -0.15 -19.57
C VAL A 64 -4.52 -0.76 -20.59
N ILE A 65 -3.43 -1.38 -20.16
CA ILE A 65 -2.40 -1.89 -21.07
C ILE A 65 -2.95 -3.05 -21.92
N ARG A 66 -3.70 -3.96 -21.30
CA ARG A 66 -4.17 -5.15 -21.99
C ARG A 66 -5.47 -4.91 -22.78
N VAL A 67 -6.45 -4.23 -22.18
CA VAL A 67 -7.79 -4.09 -22.81
C VAL A 67 -7.81 -2.91 -23.76
N ILE A 68 -7.27 -1.75 -23.37
CA ILE A 68 -7.32 -0.54 -24.20
C ILE A 68 -6.19 -0.55 -25.22
N MET A 69 -4.95 -0.79 -24.77
CA MET A 69 -3.77 -0.74 -25.65
C MET A 69 -3.52 -2.06 -26.40
N LYS A 70 -4.22 -3.13 -26.00
CA LYS A 70 -4.08 -4.49 -26.59
C LYS A 70 -2.63 -5.01 -26.58
N LYS A 71 -1.83 -4.57 -25.59
CA LYS A 71 -0.46 -5.03 -25.37
C LYS A 71 -0.46 -6.06 -24.25
N ASN A 72 0.45 -7.00 -24.31
CA ASN A 72 0.66 -8.00 -23.26
C ASN A 72 2.08 -7.81 -22.71
N SER A 73 2.24 -6.86 -21.78
CA SER A 73 3.51 -6.52 -21.18
C SER A 73 3.38 -6.44 -19.67
N ILE A 74 3.82 -7.49 -19.00
CA ILE A 74 3.80 -7.59 -17.53
C ILE A 74 4.75 -6.56 -16.91
N LEU A 75 5.92 -6.30 -17.55
CA LEU A 75 6.89 -5.34 -17.03
C LEU A 75 6.39 -3.90 -17.11
N GLU A 76 5.72 -3.51 -18.20
CA GLU A 76 5.06 -2.20 -18.28
C GLU A 76 3.98 -2.05 -17.18
N SER A 77 3.18 -3.10 -16.95
CA SER A 77 2.15 -3.09 -15.91
C SER A 77 2.77 -3.00 -14.51
N ASN A 78 3.87 -3.70 -14.27
CA ASN A 78 4.61 -3.62 -13.02
C ASN A 78 5.22 -2.22 -12.80
N MET A 79 5.76 -1.61 -13.86
CA MET A 79 6.30 -0.24 -13.79
C MET A 79 5.21 0.77 -13.42
N VAL A 80 4.04 0.69 -14.04
CA VAL A 80 2.88 1.54 -13.71
C VAL A 80 2.46 1.38 -12.27
N GLN A 81 2.36 0.14 -11.80
CA GLN A 81 2.01 -0.17 -10.41
C GLN A 81 3.05 0.39 -9.44
N THR A 82 4.34 0.23 -9.72
CA THR A 82 5.43 0.68 -8.86
C THR A 82 5.46 2.21 -8.75
N ILE A 83 5.35 2.92 -9.86
CA ILE A 83 5.31 4.39 -9.86
C ILE A 83 4.04 4.90 -9.17
N GLY A 84 2.89 4.28 -9.44
CA GLY A 84 1.61 4.63 -8.82
C GLY A 84 1.64 4.47 -7.29
N SER A 85 2.19 3.37 -6.82
CA SER A 85 2.36 3.05 -5.40
C SER A 85 3.36 3.99 -4.70
N ALA A 86 4.39 4.46 -5.40
CA ALA A 86 5.35 5.42 -4.83
C ALA A 86 4.68 6.75 -4.44
N GLY A 87 3.73 7.23 -5.23
CA GLY A 87 2.96 8.46 -4.91
C GLY A 87 2.12 8.31 -3.64
N GLU A 88 1.46 7.18 -3.50
CA GLU A 88 0.70 6.84 -2.29
C GLU A 88 1.59 6.74 -1.05
N SER A 89 2.71 6.04 -1.15
CA SER A 89 3.65 5.86 -0.04
C SER A 89 4.26 7.17 0.42
N LEU A 90 4.58 8.07 -0.52
CA LEU A 90 5.06 9.42 -0.21
C LEU A 90 3.99 10.24 0.53
N ALA A 91 2.75 10.20 0.06
CA ALA A 91 1.65 10.87 0.72
C ALA A 91 1.42 10.34 2.15
N ALA A 92 1.45 9.01 2.33
CA ALA A 92 1.34 8.39 3.65
C ALA A 92 2.43 8.87 4.61
N GLY A 93 3.68 8.93 4.18
CA GLY A 93 4.78 9.47 4.98
C GLY A 93 4.57 10.95 5.37
N ALA A 94 4.12 11.78 4.42
CA ALA A 94 3.88 13.19 4.65
C ALA A 94 2.73 13.43 5.65
N ILE A 95 1.64 12.70 5.55
CA ILE A 95 0.44 12.88 6.38
C ILE A 95 0.74 12.70 7.88
N PHE A 96 1.59 11.76 8.24
CA PHE A 96 1.90 11.48 9.64
C PHE A 96 2.97 12.38 10.23
N THR A 97 3.75 13.06 9.40
CA THR A 97 4.88 13.90 9.87
C THR A 97 4.61 15.40 9.71
N MET A 98 3.99 15.82 8.62
CA MET A 98 3.75 17.24 8.32
C MET A 98 2.83 17.96 9.31
N PRO A 99 1.77 17.35 9.87
CA PRO A 99 0.92 18.03 10.85
C PRO A 99 1.68 18.60 12.04
N ALA A 100 2.77 17.95 12.46
CA ALA A 100 3.62 18.46 13.55
C ALA A 100 4.23 19.83 13.23
N LEU A 101 4.64 20.05 11.97
CA LEU A 101 5.18 21.35 11.55
C LEU A 101 4.12 22.45 11.58
N PHE A 102 2.89 22.12 11.18
CA PHE A 102 1.78 23.08 11.24
C PHE A 102 1.40 23.45 12.68
N LEU A 103 1.37 22.44 13.58
CA LEU A 103 1.13 22.69 15.00
C LEU A 103 2.21 23.59 15.62
N TRP A 104 3.48 23.36 15.31
CA TRP A 104 4.57 24.22 15.79
C TRP A 104 4.52 25.62 15.21
N ALA A 105 4.02 25.77 13.98
CA ALA A 105 3.80 27.09 13.41
C ALA A 105 2.64 27.83 14.09
N GLU A 106 1.55 27.14 14.42
CA GLU A 106 0.44 27.71 15.20
C GLU A 106 0.86 28.12 16.60
N GLU A 107 1.78 27.37 17.24
CA GLU A 107 2.37 27.71 18.53
C GLU A 107 3.41 28.86 18.43
N GLY A 108 3.69 29.36 17.24
CA GLY A 108 4.66 30.43 17.00
C GLY A 108 6.12 30.01 17.15
N LYS A 109 6.42 28.71 17.14
CA LYS A 109 7.79 28.17 17.27
C LYS A 109 8.56 28.22 15.94
N ILE A 110 7.87 28.11 14.84
CA ILE A 110 8.42 28.17 13.47
C ILE A 110 7.47 28.95 12.56
N ASP A 111 7.97 29.42 11.44
CA ASP A 111 7.12 29.98 10.39
C ASP A 111 6.32 28.88 9.68
N PHE A 112 5.16 29.23 9.13
CA PHE A 112 4.35 28.29 8.37
C PHE A 112 5.16 27.73 7.19
N PRO A 113 5.24 26.37 7.05
CA PRO A 113 6.02 25.75 6.00
C PRO A 113 5.46 26.13 4.61
N SER A 114 6.34 26.66 3.76
CA SER A 114 5.97 26.97 2.38
C SER A 114 5.78 25.66 1.56
N ILE A 115 5.02 25.75 0.48
CA ILE A 115 4.85 24.61 -0.47
C ILE A 115 6.21 24.09 -0.96
N LEU A 116 7.16 25.00 -1.20
CA LEU A 116 8.52 24.62 -1.61
C LEU A 116 9.24 23.83 -0.51
N THR A 117 9.10 24.22 0.74
CA THR A 117 9.67 23.50 1.88
C THR A 117 9.11 22.10 1.98
N ILE A 118 7.80 21.96 1.89
CA ILE A 118 7.12 20.65 1.91
C ILE A 118 7.59 19.78 0.73
N PHE A 119 7.67 20.36 -0.46
CA PHE A 119 8.15 19.67 -1.66
C PHE A 119 9.60 19.17 -1.48
N LEU A 120 10.50 20.00 -0.97
CA LEU A 120 11.90 19.63 -0.76
C LEU A 120 12.04 18.53 0.30
N ILE A 121 11.30 18.61 1.39
CA ILE A 121 11.29 17.55 2.42
C ILE A 121 10.84 16.22 1.81
N ALA A 122 9.75 16.23 1.06
CA ALA A 122 9.24 15.03 0.40
C ALA A 122 10.24 14.48 -0.64
N LEU A 123 10.84 15.35 -1.44
CA LEU A 123 11.82 14.98 -2.46
C LEU A 123 13.06 14.33 -1.82
N PHE A 124 13.67 14.99 -0.83
CA PHE A 124 14.85 14.45 -0.18
C PHE A 124 14.54 13.20 0.64
N GLY A 125 13.39 13.13 1.27
CA GLY A 125 12.92 11.92 1.96
C GLY A 125 12.77 10.74 1.00
N GLY A 126 12.18 10.96 -0.18
CA GLY A 126 12.05 9.95 -1.21
C GLY A 126 13.41 9.47 -1.76
N VAL A 127 14.31 10.40 -2.07
CA VAL A 127 15.69 10.08 -2.52
C VAL A 127 16.43 9.28 -1.44
N LEU A 128 16.35 9.71 -0.19
CA LEU A 128 16.98 9.03 0.92
C LEU A 128 16.45 7.59 1.08
N GLY A 129 15.12 7.41 0.99
CA GLY A 129 14.49 6.09 1.04
C GLY A 129 15.01 5.14 -0.05
N VAL A 130 15.14 5.63 -1.29
CA VAL A 130 15.71 4.85 -2.39
C VAL A 130 17.18 4.50 -2.10
N CYS A 131 17.99 5.47 -1.66
CA CYS A 131 19.40 5.24 -1.34
C CYS A 131 19.59 4.19 -0.23
N PHE A 132 18.71 4.15 0.77
CA PHE A 132 18.74 3.11 1.79
C PHE A 132 18.28 1.75 1.27
N MET A 133 17.27 1.72 0.39
CA MET A 133 16.73 0.45 -0.11
C MET A 133 17.67 -0.27 -1.08
N VAL A 134 18.47 0.46 -1.87
CA VAL A 134 19.38 -0.14 -2.85
C VAL A 134 20.32 -1.20 -2.22
N PRO A 135 21.08 -0.91 -1.16
CA PRO A 135 21.93 -1.92 -0.52
C PRO A 135 21.13 -3.00 0.21
N LEU A 136 19.97 -2.66 0.80
CA LEU A 136 19.16 -3.62 1.55
C LEU A 136 18.42 -4.60 0.65
N ARG A 137 18.17 -4.24 -0.60
CA ARG A 137 17.41 -5.07 -1.54
C ARG A 137 18.03 -6.46 -1.71
N GLN A 138 19.35 -6.56 -1.80
CA GLN A 138 20.04 -7.84 -1.96
C GLN A 138 19.74 -8.76 -0.78
N ALA A 139 19.93 -8.27 0.43
CA ALA A 139 19.71 -9.06 1.65
C ALA A 139 18.23 -9.40 1.87
N LEU A 140 17.34 -8.41 1.82
CA LEU A 140 15.95 -8.60 2.21
C LEU A 140 15.10 -9.31 1.15
N ILE A 141 15.36 -9.08 -0.12
CA ILE A 141 14.50 -9.57 -1.21
C ILE A 141 15.08 -10.80 -1.90
N VAL A 142 16.41 -10.88 -2.05
CA VAL A 142 17.05 -11.99 -2.76
C VAL A 142 17.47 -13.09 -1.80
N GLU A 143 18.24 -12.75 -0.76
CA GLU A 143 18.80 -13.76 0.16
C GLU A 143 17.75 -14.33 1.12
N GLU A 144 16.87 -13.49 1.64
CA GLU A 144 15.78 -13.88 2.52
C GLU A 144 14.47 -14.18 1.76
N HIS A 145 14.57 -14.42 0.44
CA HIS A 145 13.40 -14.79 -0.37
C HIS A 145 12.76 -16.08 0.14
N GLY A 146 11.48 -16.04 0.41
CA GLY A 146 10.71 -17.16 0.95
C GLY A 146 10.79 -17.34 2.47
N THR A 147 11.67 -16.62 3.17
CA THR A 147 11.72 -16.56 4.64
C THR A 147 10.92 -15.37 5.16
N LEU A 148 11.12 -14.20 4.54
CA LEU A 148 10.36 -12.99 4.87
C LEU A 148 9.04 -12.95 4.08
N PRO A 149 7.91 -12.79 4.76
CA PRO A 149 6.63 -12.61 4.09
C PRO A 149 6.52 -11.17 3.57
N PHE A 150 6.31 -11.02 2.28
CA PHE A 150 5.94 -9.75 1.64
C PHE A 150 4.52 -9.87 1.08
N PRO A 151 3.48 -9.83 1.92
CA PRO A 151 2.13 -10.21 1.52
C PRO A 151 1.56 -9.33 0.42
N GLU A 152 1.79 -8.03 0.52
CA GLU A 152 1.30 -7.06 -0.46
C GLU A 152 2.04 -7.20 -1.80
N GLY A 153 3.37 -7.28 -1.78
CA GLY A 153 4.17 -7.51 -2.98
C GLY A 153 3.84 -8.83 -3.66
N THR A 154 3.63 -9.89 -2.89
CA THR A 154 3.20 -11.19 -3.40
C THR A 154 1.82 -11.11 -4.05
N ALA A 155 0.85 -10.45 -3.41
CA ALA A 155 -0.47 -10.24 -3.97
C ALA A 155 -0.43 -9.42 -5.28
N CYS A 156 0.37 -8.36 -5.34
CA CYS A 156 0.58 -7.58 -6.56
C CYS A 156 1.18 -8.44 -7.69
N ALA A 157 2.19 -9.24 -7.38
CA ALA A 157 2.81 -10.14 -8.34
C ALA A 157 1.81 -11.17 -8.88
N GLU A 158 0.99 -11.76 -8.01
CA GLU A 158 -0.05 -12.71 -8.42
C GLU A 158 -1.14 -12.07 -9.29
N VAL A 159 -1.53 -10.84 -9.00
CA VAL A 159 -2.47 -10.07 -9.82
C VAL A 159 -1.89 -9.83 -11.22
N LEU A 160 -0.63 -9.41 -11.31
CA LEU A 160 0.05 -9.20 -12.59
C LEU A 160 0.17 -10.49 -13.40
N LEU A 161 0.56 -11.59 -12.75
CA LEU A 161 0.66 -12.92 -13.36
C LEU A 161 -0.72 -13.45 -13.84
N ALA A 162 -1.76 -13.27 -13.02
CA ALA A 162 -3.12 -13.62 -13.40
C ALA A 162 -3.60 -12.80 -14.61
N GLY A 163 -3.20 -11.53 -14.66
CA GLY A 163 -3.43 -10.67 -15.80
C GLY A 163 -2.73 -11.16 -17.06
N GLU A 164 -1.49 -11.62 -16.99
CA GLU A 164 -0.74 -12.11 -18.14
C GLU A 164 -1.27 -13.46 -18.64
N THR A 165 -1.49 -14.40 -17.74
CA THR A 165 -1.99 -15.74 -18.12
C THR A 165 -3.44 -15.72 -18.59
N GLY A 166 -4.25 -14.77 -18.13
CA GLY A 166 -5.68 -14.68 -18.46
C GLY A 166 -6.52 -15.83 -17.88
N GLY A 167 -7.70 -16.04 -18.46
CA GLY A 167 -8.55 -17.18 -18.11
C GLY A 167 -9.22 -17.07 -16.73
N HIS A 168 -9.32 -18.21 -16.03
CA HIS A 168 -10.07 -18.30 -14.77
C HIS A 168 -9.47 -17.45 -13.63
N LYS A 169 -8.16 -17.37 -13.53
CA LYS A 169 -7.47 -16.58 -12.50
C LYS A 169 -7.75 -15.08 -12.64
N SER A 170 -7.74 -14.58 -13.87
CA SER A 170 -8.08 -13.18 -14.16
C SER A 170 -9.53 -12.87 -13.76
N LYS A 171 -10.47 -13.78 -14.04
CA LYS A 171 -11.88 -13.63 -13.59
C LYS A 171 -12.00 -13.52 -12.08
N GLN A 172 -11.24 -14.29 -11.32
CA GLN A 172 -11.26 -14.25 -9.86
C GLN A 172 -10.81 -12.90 -9.33
N VAL A 173 -9.73 -12.32 -9.89
CA VAL A 173 -9.22 -10.99 -9.49
C VAL A 173 -10.28 -9.90 -9.75
N PHE A 174 -10.85 -9.87 -10.97
CA PHE A 174 -11.88 -8.87 -11.29
C PHE A 174 -13.19 -9.10 -10.54
N SER A 175 -13.54 -10.35 -10.25
CA SER A 175 -14.69 -10.68 -9.40
C SER A 175 -14.47 -10.18 -7.96
N GLY A 176 -13.29 -10.42 -7.39
CA GLY A 176 -12.92 -9.90 -6.07
C GLY A 176 -12.96 -8.38 -6.01
N LEU A 177 -12.43 -7.71 -7.03
CA LEU A 177 -12.51 -6.25 -7.16
C LEU A 177 -13.97 -5.77 -7.19
N GLY A 178 -14.81 -6.41 -8.01
CA GLY A 178 -16.24 -6.08 -8.11
C GLY A 178 -16.98 -6.25 -6.79
N ILE A 179 -16.77 -7.36 -6.10
CA ILE A 179 -17.39 -7.62 -4.79
C ILE A 179 -16.94 -6.58 -3.75
N SER A 180 -15.65 -6.28 -3.70
CA SER A 180 -15.10 -5.28 -2.78
C SER A 180 -15.61 -3.87 -3.09
N ALA A 181 -15.73 -3.52 -4.37
CA ALA A 181 -16.29 -2.24 -4.80
C ALA A 181 -17.77 -2.10 -4.41
N VAL A 182 -18.58 -3.15 -4.62
CA VAL A 182 -19.98 -3.19 -4.20
C VAL A 182 -20.10 -3.08 -2.67
N TYR A 183 -19.28 -3.82 -1.93
CA TYR A 183 -19.24 -3.72 -0.47
C TYR A 183 -18.94 -2.28 -0.02
N LYS A 184 -17.89 -1.67 -0.55
CA LYS A 184 -17.53 -0.28 -0.22
C LYS A 184 -18.60 0.72 -0.64
N PHE A 185 -19.22 0.54 -1.79
CA PHE A 185 -20.32 1.40 -2.21
C PHE A 185 -21.52 1.31 -1.26
N ILE A 186 -21.86 0.11 -0.77
CA ILE A 186 -22.93 -0.09 0.19
C ILE A 186 -22.59 0.50 1.57
N ALA A 187 -21.35 0.30 2.03
CA ALA A 187 -20.90 0.77 3.34
C ALA A 187 -20.72 2.31 3.35
N ASP A 188 -19.91 2.82 2.43
CA ASP A 188 -19.47 4.24 2.44
C ASP A 188 -20.35 5.13 1.57
N GLY A 189 -20.95 4.59 0.50
CA GLY A 189 -21.81 5.34 -0.43
C GLY A 189 -23.26 5.42 0.05
N LEU A 190 -23.83 4.30 0.42
CA LEU A 190 -25.23 4.22 0.89
C LEU A 190 -25.36 4.29 2.41
N HIS A 191 -24.28 4.15 3.17
CA HIS A 191 -24.25 4.18 4.65
C HIS A 191 -25.27 3.21 5.28
N LEU A 192 -25.48 2.02 4.64
CA LEU A 192 -26.45 1.03 5.11
C LEU A 192 -26.01 0.32 6.39
N PHE A 193 -24.71 0.28 6.66
CA PHE A 193 -24.15 -0.19 7.93
C PHE A 193 -22.88 0.60 8.26
N PRO A 194 -22.57 0.76 9.56
CA PRO A 194 -21.37 1.49 9.97
C PRO A 194 -20.11 0.76 9.51
N GLY A 195 -19.19 1.48 8.86
CA GLY A 195 -17.88 0.95 8.48
C GLY A 195 -16.99 0.70 9.70
N GLU A 196 -17.19 1.50 10.73
CA GLU A 196 -16.55 1.36 12.04
C GLU A 196 -17.55 0.89 13.07
N ILE A 197 -17.20 -0.18 13.78
CA ILE A 197 -17.98 -0.65 14.93
C ILE A 197 -17.23 -0.22 16.18
N ALA A 198 -17.77 0.76 16.90
CA ALA A 198 -17.16 1.28 18.11
C ALA A 198 -18.09 1.09 19.31
N TRP A 199 -17.54 0.55 20.39
CA TRP A 199 -18.23 0.43 21.68
C TRP A 199 -17.46 1.18 22.75
N THR A 200 -18.16 2.05 23.46
CA THR A 200 -17.64 2.65 24.70
C THR A 200 -17.98 1.73 25.86
N ILE A 201 -17.02 1.52 26.76
CA ILE A 201 -17.22 0.70 27.95
C ILE A 201 -17.72 1.61 29.09
N PRO A 202 -19.01 1.57 29.47
CA PRO A 202 -19.55 2.51 30.45
C PRO A 202 -18.92 2.38 31.85
N ALA A 203 -18.41 1.17 32.18
CA ALA A 203 -17.79 0.88 33.47
C ALA A 203 -16.38 1.49 33.62
N TYR A 204 -15.74 1.90 32.53
CA TYR A 204 -14.39 2.45 32.55
C TYR A 204 -14.36 3.75 31.71
N LYS A 205 -14.37 4.89 32.40
CA LYS A 205 -14.43 6.20 31.73
C LYS A 205 -13.20 6.42 30.84
N GLY A 206 -13.45 6.73 29.58
CA GLY A 206 -12.40 6.98 28.58
C GLY A 206 -11.90 5.73 27.86
N SER A 207 -12.47 4.55 28.09
CA SER A 207 -12.16 3.33 27.35
C SER A 207 -13.20 3.01 26.29
N GLY A 208 -12.74 2.54 25.15
CA GLY A 208 -13.59 2.08 24.05
C GLY A 208 -12.89 0.98 23.26
N PHE A 209 -13.69 0.17 22.60
CA PHE A 209 -13.21 -0.81 21.62
C PHE A 209 -13.78 -0.43 20.26
N GLY A 210 -12.93 -0.29 19.27
CA GLY A 210 -13.31 -0.01 17.89
C GLY A 210 -12.70 -1.01 16.92
N MET A 211 -13.43 -1.36 15.89
CA MET A 211 -12.97 -2.23 14.83
C MET A 211 -13.46 -1.73 13.47
N ASP A 212 -12.53 -1.56 12.56
CA ASP A 212 -12.79 -1.24 11.16
C ASP A 212 -12.83 -2.51 10.31
N VAL A 213 -13.88 -2.70 9.54
CA VAL A 213 -14.02 -3.85 8.64
C VAL A 213 -13.66 -3.45 7.23
N LEU A 214 -12.38 -3.64 6.87
CA LEU A 214 -11.85 -3.33 5.56
C LEU A 214 -11.56 -4.61 4.78
N PRO A 215 -12.24 -4.89 3.65
CA PRO A 215 -12.01 -6.09 2.84
C PRO A 215 -10.57 -6.28 2.41
N ALA A 216 -9.85 -5.18 2.15
CA ALA A 216 -8.43 -5.22 1.81
C ALA A 216 -7.59 -5.83 2.94
N LEU A 217 -7.83 -5.42 4.20
CA LEU A 217 -7.11 -5.95 5.36
C LEU A 217 -7.47 -7.41 5.65
N VAL A 218 -8.72 -7.81 5.42
CA VAL A 218 -9.14 -9.21 5.50
C VAL A 218 -8.37 -10.05 4.48
N GLY A 219 -8.22 -9.57 3.24
CA GLY A 219 -7.44 -10.23 2.19
C GLY A 219 -5.95 -10.35 2.57
N VAL A 220 -5.35 -9.28 3.07
CA VAL A 220 -3.96 -9.29 3.54
C VAL A 220 -3.79 -10.29 4.69
N GLY A 221 -4.69 -10.28 5.68
CA GLY A 221 -4.66 -11.23 6.80
C GLY A 221 -4.76 -12.69 6.34
N TYR A 222 -5.58 -12.96 5.31
CA TYR A 222 -5.67 -14.30 4.71
C TYR A 222 -4.36 -14.72 4.02
N ILE A 223 -3.71 -13.82 3.27
CA ILE A 223 -2.43 -14.08 2.57
C ILE A 223 -1.30 -14.29 3.58
N CYS A 224 -1.19 -13.44 4.61
CA CYS A 224 -0.17 -13.54 5.66
C CYS A 224 -0.31 -14.80 6.49
N GLY A 225 -1.53 -15.30 6.65
CA GLY A 225 -1.86 -16.43 7.52
C GLY A 225 -1.87 -16.08 9.01
N ALA A 226 -2.41 -17.01 9.80
CA ALA A 226 -2.70 -16.80 11.22
C ALA A 226 -1.45 -16.47 12.07
N LYS A 227 -0.28 -17.02 11.72
CA LYS A 227 0.96 -16.78 12.45
C LYS A 227 1.42 -15.32 12.38
N VAL A 228 1.44 -14.74 11.19
CA VAL A 228 1.84 -13.34 11.00
C VAL A 228 0.76 -12.41 11.54
N ALA A 229 -0.51 -12.72 11.29
CA ALA A 229 -1.65 -11.97 11.83
C ALA A 229 -1.64 -11.93 13.37
N SER A 230 -1.25 -13.02 14.04
CA SER A 230 -1.14 -13.03 15.50
C SER A 230 0.00 -12.15 16.03
N TYR A 231 1.11 -12.02 15.29
CA TYR A 231 2.17 -11.08 15.66
C TYR A 231 1.70 -9.62 15.54
N LEU A 232 0.98 -9.28 14.48
CA LEU A 232 0.40 -7.93 14.32
C LEU A 232 -0.57 -7.61 15.45
N LEU A 233 -1.44 -8.54 15.81
CA LEU A 233 -2.36 -8.39 16.93
C LEU A 233 -1.61 -8.26 18.28
N SER A 234 -0.53 -9.03 18.48
CA SER A 234 0.30 -8.94 19.69
C SER A 234 1.00 -7.58 19.83
N LEU A 235 1.45 -6.98 18.73
CA LEU A 235 2.08 -5.65 18.75
C LEU A 235 1.13 -4.54 19.22
N ILE A 236 -0.16 -4.64 18.96
CA ILE A 236 -1.17 -3.72 19.47
C ILE A 236 -1.17 -3.72 21.01
N HIS A 237 -1.07 -4.88 21.63
CA HIS A 237 -1.04 -5.02 23.08
C HIS A 237 0.27 -4.59 23.73
N ILE A 238 1.39 -4.64 23.00
CA ILE A 238 2.71 -4.24 23.51
C ILE A 238 2.87 -2.71 23.48
N SER A 239 2.28 -2.01 22.53
CA SER A 239 2.41 -0.56 22.40
C SER A 239 1.53 0.23 23.38
N GLU A 240 0.44 -0.34 23.89
CA GLU A 240 -0.49 0.29 24.81
C GLU A 240 0.14 0.63 26.20
N PRO A 241 0.93 -0.25 26.85
CA PRO A 241 1.50 0.05 28.16
C PRO A 241 2.50 1.23 28.18
N THR A 242 3.18 1.48 27.06
CA THR A 242 4.14 2.60 26.97
C THR A 242 3.45 3.96 26.83
N ARG A 243 2.24 4.01 26.36
CA ARG A 243 1.46 5.24 26.23
C ARG A 243 0.95 5.76 27.57
N LEU A 244 0.70 4.87 28.52
CA LEU A 244 0.26 5.21 29.88
C LEU A 244 1.39 5.72 30.79
N GLN A 245 2.65 5.56 30.42
CA GLN A 245 3.81 6.04 31.18
C GLN A 245 4.29 7.44 30.78
N LEU A 246 3.70 8.04 29.75
CA LEU A 246 4.06 9.36 29.23
C LEU A 246 3.02 10.46 29.52
N ILE A 247 2.04 10.17 30.33
CA ILE A 247 1.09 11.12 30.94
C ILE A 247 1.35 11.15 32.46
#